data_80d0be4001d0e9f88328d8124b54f84b
#
_entry.id   80d0be4001d0e9f88328d8124b54f84b
#
_cell.length_a   1.000
_cell.length_b   1.000
_cell.length_c   1.000
_cell.angle_alpha   90.00
_cell.angle_beta   90.00
_cell.angle_gamma   90.00
#
_symmetry.space_group_name_H-M   'P 1'
#
loop_
_entity.id
_entity.type
_entity.pdbx_description
1 polymer ?
#
loop_
_entity_poly.entity_id
_entity_poly.type
_entity_poly.pdbx_seq_one_letter_code
_entity_poly.pdbx_strand_id
1 'polypeptide(L)'
;MELPKNIIPITNKQPIKFSCTACGACCKNVKDSIILEPLDAFRIIAEKKKNGCTDSEEDILLDIAELRELSPCFSVFVLKTDDSGKCDMLQNNRCSIYNVRPRTCRHYPLSAEPCLEEKRIKWLLCTEQAHHFRNGIVTAREWQRKYVSAEDEEFLYEECRVLPEIGALLRKIPEDNQFQADIQVVAYRYFAYDYTKPFLPQYKENMLFLRSLLKKLAM
;
A
#
# COMPACT_ATOMS: atom_id res chain seq x y z
N MET A 1 15.73 9.98 10.93
CA MET A 1 14.81 10.87 10.19
C MET A 1 13.76 11.33 11.18
N GLU A 2 13.56 12.64 11.35
CA GLU A 2 12.52 13.16 12.23
C GLU A 2 11.14 12.96 11.56
N LEU A 3 10.13 12.57 12.36
CA LEU A 3 8.76 12.45 11.88
C LEU A 3 8.17 13.84 11.57
N PRO A 4 7.30 13.98 10.55
CA PRO A 4 6.55 15.20 10.34
C PRO A 4 5.75 15.60 11.59
N LYS A 5 5.58 16.91 11.82
CA LYS A 5 4.93 17.45 13.04
C LYS A 5 3.51 16.93 13.29
N ASN A 6 2.81 16.51 12.23
CA ASN A 6 1.46 15.95 12.27
C ASN A 6 1.43 14.42 12.41
N ILE A 7 2.59 13.76 12.55
CA ILE A 7 2.71 12.32 12.77
C ILE A 7 3.34 12.07 14.14
N ILE A 8 2.62 11.40 15.00
CA ILE A 8 3.07 11.14 16.38
C ILE A 8 3.05 9.63 16.68
N PRO A 9 4.08 9.09 17.35
CA PRO A 9 4.05 7.71 17.82
C PRO A 9 3.03 7.52 18.93
N ILE A 10 2.35 6.38 18.92
CA ILE A 10 1.37 6.01 19.94
C ILE A 10 1.57 4.57 20.41
N THR A 11 1.05 4.25 21.58
CA THR A 11 1.03 2.88 22.11
C THR A 11 -0.25 2.14 21.71
N ASN A 12 -0.19 0.80 21.70
CA ASN A 12 -1.35 -0.05 21.36
C ASN A 12 -2.58 0.18 22.26
N LYS A 13 -2.37 0.63 23.49
CA LYS A 13 -3.43 0.84 24.50
C LYS A 13 -3.85 2.30 24.65
N GLN A 14 -3.15 3.22 24.00
CA GLN A 14 -3.44 4.64 24.12
C GLN A 14 -4.82 4.95 23.52
N PRO A 15 -5.73 5.57 24.26
CA PRO A 15 -7.02 5.99 23.74
C PRO A 15 -6.85 7.19 22.80
N ILE A 16 -7.53 7.15 21.67
CA ILE A 16 -7.55 8.19 20.66
C ILE A 16 -9.00 8.63 20.50
N LYS A 17 -9.27 9.93 20.64
CA LYS A 17 -10.58 10.49 20.29
C LYS A 17 -10.68 10.54 18.77
N PHE A 18 -11.29 9.52 18.17
CA PHE A 18 -11.43 9.45 16.72
C PHE A 18 -12.74 8.78 16.33
N SER A 19 -13.43 9.37 15.37
CA SER A 19 -14.53 8.72 14.66
C SER A 19 -14.55 9.15 13.19
N CYS A 20 -14.62 8.19 12.28
CA CYS A 20 -14.78 8.48 10.86
C CYS A 20 -16.20 9.01 10.60
N THR A 21 -16.30 10.23 10.11
CA THR A 21 -17.56 10.88 9.73
C THR A 21 -17.88 10.74 8.24
N ALA A 22 -17.06 9.98 7.49
CA ALA A 22 -17.15 9.82 6.02
C ALA A 22 -17.15 11.17 5.26
N CYS A 23 -16.47 12.19 5.79
CA CYS A 23 -16.45 13.54 5.19
C CYS A 23 -15.52 13.69 3.98
N GLY A 24 -14.76 12.64 3.63
CA GLY A 24 -13.81 12.66 2.51
C GLY A 24 -12.55 13.52 2.73
N ALA A 25 -12.35 14.13 3.91
CA ALA A 25 -11.19 15.00 4.15
C ALA A 25 -9.85 14.27 4.02
N CYS A 26 -9.78 13.01 4.45
CA CYS A 26 -8.60 12.15 4.29
C CYS A 26 -8.31 11.74 2.82
N CYS A 27 -9.18 12.07 1.88
CA CYS A 27 -9.00 11.86 0.44
C CYS A 27 -8.64 13.16 -0.30
N LYS A 28 -8.41 14.25 0.42
CA LYS A 28 -7.99 15.55 -0.12
C LYS A 28 -6.53 15.79 0.24
N ASN A 29 -5.81 16.51 -0.62
CA ASN A 29 -4.37 16.77 -0.46
C ASN A 29 -3.53 15.49 -0.37
N VAL A 30 -3.86 14.47 -1.18
CA VAL A 30 -3.17 13.16 -1.19
C VAL A 30 -2.36 12.94 -2.47
N LYS A 31 -2.02 14.01 -3.18
CA LYS A 31 -1.20 13.92 -4.40
C LYS A 31 0.09 13.17 -4.11
N ASP A 32 0.39 12.18 -4.93
CA ASP A 32 1.59 11.34 -4.88
C ASP A 32 1.83 10.61 -3.54
N SER A 33 0.82 10.53 -2.64
CA SER A 33 1.02 10.01 -1.28
C SER A 33 0.38 8.64 -1.01
N ILE A 34 -0.54 8.18 -1.84
CA ILE A 34 -1.20 6.88 -1.63
C ILE A 34 -0.63 5.83 -2.58
N ILE A 35 0.45 5.21 -2.16
CA ILE A 35 1.07 4.08 -2.87
C ILE A 35 0.19 2.84 -2.68
N LEU A 36 -0.09 2.14 -3.77
CA LEU A 36 -0.71 0.82 -3.74
C LEU A 36 0.36 -0.24 -3.43
N GLU A 37 0.16 -0.95 -2.35
CA GLU A 37 0.95 -2.15 -2.08
C GLU A 37 0.49 -3.29 -3.01
N PRO A 38 1.34 -4.30 -3.29
CA PRO A 38 0.95 -5.46 -4.10
C PRO A 38 -0.35 -6.13 -3.66
N LEU A 39 -0.58 -6.27 -2.35
CA LEU A 39 -1.81 -6.83 -1.79
C LEU A 39 -3.03 -5.92 -2.05
N ASP A 40 -2.84 -4.60 -2.05
CA ASP A 40 -3.92 -3.65 -2.37
C ASP A 40 -4.33 -3.77 -3.83
N ALA A 41 -3.36 -3.79 -4.74
CA ALA A 41 -3.57 -3.97 -6.18
C ALA A 41 -4.28 -5.31 -6.46
N PHE A 42 -3.79 -6.40 -5.87
CA PHE A 42 -4.40 -7.72 -5.99
C PHE A 42 -5.88 -7.71 -5.56
N ARG A 43 -6.21 -7.12 -4.42
CA ARG A 43 -7.60 -7.05 -3.92
C ARG A 43 -8.50 -6.21 -4.82
N ILE A 44 -8.00 -5.11 -5.35
CA ILE A 44 -8.76 -4.26 -6.27
C ILE A 44 -9.06 -5.01 -7.57
N ILE A 45 -8.06 -5.66 -8.16
CA ILE A 45 -8.23 -6.45 -9.39
C ILE A 45 -9.19 -7.61 -9.15
N ALA A 46 -8.98 -8.39 -8.09
CA ALA A 46 -9.84 -9.53 -7.75
C ALA A 46 -11.30 -9.11 -7.55
N GLU A 47 -11.56 -7.99 -6.87
CA GLU A 47 -12.93 -7.47 -6.69
C GLU A 47 -13.55 -7.01 -8.00
N LYS A 48 -12.79 -6.32 -8.87
CA LYS A 48 -13.26 -5.92 -10.19
C LYS A 48 -13.61 -7.13 -11.06
N LYS A 49 -12.72 -8.13 -11.12
CA LYS A 49 -12.96 -9.39 -11.86
C LYS A 49 -14.18 -10.15 -11.32
N LYS A 50 -14.30 -10.27 -10.01
CA LYS A 50 -15.46 -10.89 -9.33
C LYS A 50 -16.78 -10.21 -9.71
N ASN A 51 -16.76 -8.89 -9.91
CA ASN A 51 -17.92 -8.10 -10.32
C ASN A 51 -18.13 -8.06 -11.84
N GLY A 52 -17.45 -8.93 -12.59
CA GLY A 52 -17.66 -9.12 -14.03
C GLY A 52 -16.86 -8.18 -14.94
N CYS A 53 -15.86 -7.47 -14.42
CA CYS A 53 -14.95 -6.69 -15.25
C CYS A 53 -14.12 -7.62 -16.14
N THR A 54 -14.10 -7.33 -17.44
CA THR A 54 -13.37 -8.10 -18.47
C THR A 54 -12.07 -7.43 -18.92
N ASP A 55 -11.80 -6.22 -18.42
CA ASP A 55 -10.59 -5.47 -18.74
C ASP A 55 -9.33 -6.22 -18.27
N SER A 56 -8.19 -5.92 -18.86
CA SER A 56 -6.90 -6.47 -18.40
C SER A 56 -6.58 -6.01 -16.98
N GLU A 57 -5.71 -6.71 -16.28
CA GLU A 57 -5.25 -6.34 -14.95
C GLU A 57 -4.55 -4.97 -14.97
N GLU A 58 -3.78 -4.73 -16.04
CA GLU A 58 -3.10 -3.46 -16.29
C GLU A 58 -4.12 -2.33 -16.46
N ASP A 59 -5.14 -2.51 -17.28
CA ASP A 59 -6.17 -1.49 -17.52
C ASP A 59 -6.94 -1.19 -16.24
N ILE A 60 -7.28 -2.21 -15.44
CA ILE A 60 -7.94 -2.04 -14.15
C ILE A 60 -7.10 -1.17 -13.20
N LEU A 61 -5.77 -1.39 -13.12
CA LEU A 61 -4.92 -0.56 -12.27
C LEU A 61 -4.69 0.82 -12.87
N LEU A 62 -4.47 0.92 -14.18
CA LEU A 62 -4.25 2.20 -14.85
C LEU A 62 -5.49 3.09 -14.88
N ASP A 63 -6.70 2.55 -14.70
CA ASP A 63 -7.92 3.35 -14.50
C ASP A 63 -7.87 4.17 -13.20
N ILE A 64 -7.33 3.60 -12.12
CA ILE A 64 -7.38 4.19 -10.78
C ILE A 64 -6.04 4.71 -10.25
N ALA A 65 -4.94 4.32 -10.85
CA ALA A 65 -3.59 4.63 -10.40
C ALA A 65 -2.68 4.95 -11.58
N GLU A 66 -1.55 5.56 -11.30
CA GLU A 66 -0.49 5.81 -12.27
C GLU A 66 0.82 5.18 -11.79
N LEU A 67 1.64 4.73 -12.73
CA LEU A 67 2.95 4.18 -12.43
C LEU A 67 3.93 5.34 -12.18
N ARG A 68 4.65 5.27 -11.06
CA ARG A 68 5.64 6.27 -10.63
C ARG A 68 6.95 5.60 -10.28
N GLU A 69 8.03 6.07 -10.84
CA GLU A 69 9.38 5.65 -10.46
C GLU A 69 9.75 6.31 -9.11
N LEU A 70 10.05 5.49 -8.10
CA LEU A 70 10.53 5.96 -6.79
C LEU A 70 12.06 6.01 -6.72
N SER A 71 12.72 5.13 -7.45
CA SER A 71 14.17 5.08 -7.61
C SER A 71 14.50 4.29 -8.87
N PRO A 72 15.74 4.37 -9.41
CA PRO A 72 16.11 3.59 -10.57
C PRO A 72 15.72 2.12 -10.45
N CYS A 73 15.03 1.59 -11.44
CA CYS A 73 14.48 0.23 -11.51
C CYS A 73 13.40 -0.11 -10.46
N PHE A 74 12.79 0.86 -9.81
CA PHE A 74 11.74 0.59 -8.82
C PHE A 74 10.56 1.51 -8.98
N SER A 75 9.59 1.06 -9.75
CA SER A 75 8.31 1.73 -9.96
C SER A 75 7.19 1.14 -9.08
N VAL A 76 6.25 1.99 -8.71
CA VAL A 76 5.07 1.64 -7.92
C VAL A 76 3.82 2.28 -8.52
N PHE A 77 2.66 1.72 -8.21
CA PHE A 77 1.39 2.37 -8.51
C PHE A 77 0.99 3.33 -7.40
N VAL A 78 0.58 4.54 -7.79
CA VAL A 78 0.09 5.59 -6.89
C VAL A 78 -1.33 5.96 -7.30
N LEU A 79 -2.27 6.08 -6.37
CA LEU A 79 -3.65 6.47 -6.69
C LEU A 79 -3.71 7.81 -7.41
N LYS A 80 -4.50 7.86 -8.46
CA LYS A 80 -4.74 9.09 -9.22
C LYS A 80 -5.43 10.16 -8.37
N THR A 81 -5.03 11.39 -8.63
CA THR A 81 -5.62 12.58 -8.03
C THR A 81 -5.87 13.63 -9.11
N ASP A 82 -6.87 14.47 -8.88
CA ASP A 82 -7.05 15.68 -9.69
C ASP A 82 -5.95 16.73 -9.38
N ASP A 83 -5.96 17.84 -10.13
CA ASP A 83 -4.98 18.92 -9.97
C ASP A 83 -4.98 19.54 -8.56
N SER A 84 -6.09 19.46 -7.83
CA SER A 84 -6.20 19.92 -6.45
C SER A 84 -5.60 18.95 -5.44
N GLY A 85 -5.15 17.77 -5.88
CA GLY A 85 -4.66 16.70 -5.03
C GLY A 85 -5.76 15.87 -4.35
N LYS A 86 -6.99 15.96 -4.84
CA LYS A 86 -8.10 15.13 -4.37
C LYS A 86 -8.06 13.78 -5.09
N CYS A 87 -8.19 12.69 -4.35
CA CYS A 87 -8.25 11.33 -4.90
C CYS A 87 -9.45 11.17 -5.86
N ASP A 88 -9.21 10.65 -7.06
CA ASP A 88 -10.24 10.43 -8.10
C ASP A 88 -11.30 9.42 -7.67
N MET A 89 -10.95 8.53 -6.73
CA MET A 89 -11.90 7.59 -6.13
C MET A 89 -12.89 8.26 -5.17
N LEU A 90 -12.73 9.55 -4.84
CA LEU A 90 -13.68 10.29 -4.01
C LEU A 90 -14.82 10.85 -4.86
N GLN A 91 -15.91 10.12 -4.97
CA GLN A 91 -17.13 10.48 -5.71
C GLN A 91 -18.27 10.76 -4.73
N ASN A 92 -18.95 11.90 -4.86
CA ASN A 92 -20.07 12.28 -3.98
C ASN A 92 -19.76 12.16 -2.48
N ASN A 93 -18.55 12.58 -2.06
CA ASN A 93 -17.99 12.45 -0.72
C ASN A 93 -17.85 10.98 -0.21
N ARG A 94 -17.86 9.99 -1.09
CA ARG A 94 -17.66 8.59 -0.76
C ARG A 94 -16.56 7.98 -1.64
N CYS A 95 -15.80 7.08 -1.07
CA CYS A 95 -14.79 6.31 -1.82
C CYS A 95 -15.49 5.25 -2.69
N SER A 96 -15.29 5.30 -4.02
CA SER A 96 -15.88 4.33 -4.96
C SER A 96 -15.33 2.92 -4.80
N ILE A 97 -14.12 2.77 -4.25
CA ILE A 97 -13.47 1.48 -3.95
C ILE A 97 -13.43 1.19 -2.44
N TYR A 98 -14.43 1.67 -1.67
CA TYR A 98 -14.39 1.64 -0.18
C TYR A 98 -14.10 0.27 0.40
N ASN A 99 -14.65 -0.80 -0.14
CA ASN A 99 -14.50 -2.16 0.38
C ASN A 99 -13.08 -2.72 0.16
N VAL A 100 -12.42 -2.30 -0.92
CA VAL A 100 -11.07 -2.73 -1.32
C VAL A 100 -10.07 -1.58 -1.31
N ARG A 101 -10.39 -0.50 -0.58
CA ARG A 101 -9.49 0.65 -0.48
C ARG A 101 -8.12 0.24 0.06
N PRO A 102 -7.05 0.89 -0.37
CA PRO A 102 -5.69 0.59 0.05
C PRO A 102 -5.53 0.53 1.57
N ARG A 103 -4.60 -0.28 2.06
CA ARG A 103 -4.33 -0.46 3.49
C ARG A 103 -4.11 0.89 4.19
N THR A 104 -3.33 1.78 3.59
CA THR A 104 -3.10 3.14 4.10
C THR A 104 -4.42 3.90 4.34
N CYS A 105 -5.38 3.79 3.40
CA CYS A 105 -6.71 4.40 3.54
C CYS A 105 -7.58 3.71 4.59
N ARG A 106 -7.45 2.36 4.73
CA ARG A 106 -8.21 1.59 5.75
C ARG A 106 -7.73 1.90 7.16
N HIS A 107 -6.43 2.11 7.33
CA HIS A 107 -5.81 2.37 8.63
C HIS A 107 -5.95 3.81 9.10
N TYR A 108 -6.20 4.76 8.20
CA TYR A 108 -6.33 6.17 8.63
C TYR A 108 -7.25 6.31 9.86
N PRO A 109 -6.89 7.05 10.90
CA PRO A 109 -5.75 7.96 11.01
C PRO A 109 -4.43 7.30 11.47
N LEU A 110 -4.39 5.98 11.57
CA LEU A 110 -3.19 5.26 11.99
C LEU A 110 -2.36 4.83 10.78
N SER A 111 -1.05 4.84 10.96
CA SER A 111 -0.08 4.18 10.08
C SER A 111 0.57 3.03 10.83
N ALA A 112 0.73 1.90 10.15
CA ALA A 112 1.32 0.68 10.70
C ALA A 112 2.76 0.53 10.19
N GLU A 113 3.71 0.46 11.10
CA GLU A 113 5.12 0.27 10.81
C GLU A 113 5.60 -1.04 11.48
N PRO A 114 5.84 -2.12 10.70
CA PRO A 114 6.30 -3.38 11.28
C PRO A 114 7.72 -3.28 11.81
N CYS A 115 7.93 -3.78 13.01
CA CYS A 115 9.23 -3.94 13.64
C CYS A 115 9.60 -5.42 13.61
N LEU A 116 10.49 -5.81 12.69
CA LEU A 116 10.86 -7.21 12.48
C LEU A 116 11.57 -7.83 13.70
N GLU A 117 12.42 -7.06 14.37
CA GLU A 117 13.18 -7.51 15.55
C GLU A 117 12.26 -7.87 16.71
N GLU A 118 11.23 -7.06 16.94
CA GLU A 118 10.31 -7.21 18.07
C GLU A 118 9.04 -7.97 17.69
N LYS A 119 8.89 -8.38 16.42
CA LYS A 119 7.69 -9.05 15.86
C LYS A 119 6.39 -8.34 16.26
N ARG A 120 6.39 -7.01 16.19
CA ARG A 120 5.25 -6.17 16.52
C ARG A 120 5.07 -5.05 15.51
N ILE A 121 3.87 -4.49 15.46
CA ILE A 121 3.57 -3.28 14.69
C ILE A 121 3.71 -2.08 15.61
N LYS A 122 4.51 -1.10 15.20
CA LYS A 122 4.55 0.25 15.78
C LYS A 122 3.45 1.08 15.12
N TRP A 123 2.77 1.87 15.93
CA TRP A 123 1.68 2.71 15.46
C TRP A 123 2.07 4.18 15.48
N LEU A 124 1.75 4.83 14.37
CA LEU A 124 1.85 6.28 14.20
C LEU A 124 0.45 6.84 13.98
N LEU A 125 0.17 8.01 14.55
CA LEU A 125 -1.11 8.70 14.42
C LEU A 125 -0.92 9.96 13.57
N CYS A 126 -1.68 10.07 12.48
CA CYS A 126 -1.78 11.28 11.68
C CYS A 126 -2.81 12.23 12.31
N THR A 127 -2.39 13.41 12.71
CA THR A 127 -3.24 14.42 13.37
C THR A 127 -3.65 15.57 12.45
N GLU A 128 -3.38 15.47 11.15
CA GLU A 128 -3.61 16.54 10.17
C GLU A 128 -5.05 17.03 10.15
N GLN A 129 -6.03 16.13 10.23
CA GLN A 129 -7.46 16.48 10.16
C GLN A 129 -8.06 16.63 11.56
N ALA A 130 -7.80 17.77 12.21
CA ALA A 130 -8.18 18.04 13.62
C ALA A 130 -9.67 17.78 13.91
N HIS A 131 -10.58 17.99 12.96
CA HIS A 131 -12.02 17.78 13.14
C HIS A 131 -12.41 16.31 13.33
N HIS A 132 -11.55 15.35 12.94
CA HIS A 132 -11.77 13.92 13.15
C HIS A 132 -11.58 13.50 14.62
N PHE A 133 -10.90 14.32 15.43
CA PHE A 133 -10.52 14.00 16.80
C PHE A 133 -11.46 14.59 17.88
N ARG A 134 -12.73 14.78 17.54
CA ARG A 134 -13.73 15.37 18.45
C ARG A 134 -14.56 14.35 19.20
N ASN A 135 -14.91 13.26 18.56
CA ASN A 135 -15.87 12.27 19.05
C ASN A 135 -15.33 10.85 18.94
N GLY A 136 -15.93 9.93 19.72
CA GLY A 136 -15.52 8.54 19.76
C GLY A 136 -14.23 8.34 20.56
N ILE A 137 -14.00 7.10 20.98
CA ILE A 137 -12.73 6.66 21.59
C ILE A 137 -12.39 5.32 20.97
N VAL A 138 -11.16 5.18 20.49
CA VAL A 138 -10.62 3.95 19.92
C VAL A 138 -9.16 3.81 20.34
N THR A 139 -8.70 2.59 20.55
CA THR A 139 -7.27 2.31 20.73
C THR A 139 -6.67 1.78 19.42
N ALA A 140 -5.33 1.89 19.25
CA ALA A 140 -4.65 1.30 18.09
C ALA A 140 -4.93 -0.22 17.98
N ARG A 141 -5.02 -0.91 19.12
CA ARG A 141 -5.36 -2.34 19.17
C ARG A 141 -6.76 -2.67 18.64
N GLU A 142 -7.76 -1.86 19.02
CA GLU A 142 -9.13 -2.03 18.51
C GLU A 142 -9.21 -1.73 17.02
N TRP A 143 -8.50 -0.67 16.58
CA TRP A 143 -8.42 -0.29 15.18
C TRP A 143 -7.75 -1.39 14.35
N GLN A 144 -6.63 -1.96 14.83
CA GLN A 144 -5.96 -3.09 14.21
C GLN A 144 -6.94 -4.26 14.01
N ARG A 145 -7.61 -4.70 15.06
CA ARG A 145 -8.57 -5.82 14.97
C ARG A 145 -9.67 -5.61 13.95
N LYS A 146 -10.03 -4.36 13.69
CA LYS A 146 -11.10 -4.01 12.75
C LYS A 146 -10.64 -3.95 11.29
N TYR A 147 -9.42 -3.49 11.04
CA TYR A 147 -8.98 -3.12 9.70
C TYR A 147 -7.72 -3.83 9.19
N VAL A 148 -7.02 -4.56 10.05
CA VAL A 148 -5.85 -5.37 9.69
C VAL A 148 -6.24 -6.83 9.81
N SER A 149 -6.32 -7.52 8.68
CA SER A 149 -6.48 -8.98 8.67
C SER A 149 -5.17 -9.68 9.00
N ALA A 150 -5.22 -10.98 9.32
CA ALA A 150 -4.01 -11.79 9.47
C ALA A 150 -3.15 -11.78 8.20
N GLU A 151 -3.79 -11.75 7.02
CA GLU A 151 -3.09 -11.65 5.74
C GLU A 151 -2.37 -10.29 5.58
N ASP A 152 -3.02 -9.17 5.98
CA ASP A 152 -2.36 -7.85 5.97
C ASP A 152 -1.12 -7.84 6.87
N GLU A 153 -1.22 -8.42 8.07
CA GLU A 153 -0.11 -8.46 9.03
C GLU A 153 1.04 -9.31 8.51
N GLU A 154 0.75 -10.51 8.00
CA GLU A 154 1.76 -11.40 7.41
C GLU A 154 2.42 -10.76 6.18
N PHE A 155 1.63 -10.12 5.31
CA PHE A 155 2.15 -9.40 4.15
C PHE A 155 3.09 -8.26 4.57
N LEU A 156 2.72 -7.45 5.56
CA LEU A 156 3.57 -6.37 6.07
C LEU A 156 4.95 -6.86 6.53
N TYR A 157 4.99 -7.96 7.29
CA TYR A 157 6.26 -8.54 7.72
C TYR A 157 7.07 -9.09 6.56
N GLU A 158 6.41 -9.77 5.62
CA GLU A 158 7.09 -10.31 4.43
C GLU A 158 7.65 -9.20 3.55
N GLU A 159 6.87 -8.15 3.29
CA GLU A 159 7.28 -6.98 2.50
C GLU A 159 8.49 -6.27 3.13
N CYS A 160 8.45 -6.01 4.43
CA CYS A 160 9.58 -5.42 5.16
C CYS A 160 10.85 -6.28 5.13
N ARG A 161 10.71 -7.59 5.06
CA ARG A 161 11.85 -8.51 4.95
C ARG A 161 12.44 -8.53 3.55
N VAL A 162 11.59 -8.50 2.52
CA VAL A 162 11.97 -8.71 1.12
C VAL A 162 12.47 -7.43 0.45
N LEU A 163 11.85 -6.28 0.70
CA LEU A 163 12.19 -5.03 0.02
C LEU A 163 13.65 -4.59 0.19
N PRO A 164 14.28 -4.69 1.37
CA PRO A 164 15.70 -4.35 1.51
C PRO A 164 16.61 -5.24 0.65
N GLU A 165 16.28 -6.53 0.51
CA GLU A 165 17.02 -7.47 -0.32
C GLU A 165 16.89 -7.12 -1.82
N ILE A 166 15.67 -6.83 -2.28
CA ILE A 166 15.41 -6.36 -3.65
C ILE A 166 16.15 -5.06 -3.90
N GLY A 167 16.04 -4.06 -3.03
CA GLY A 167 16.72 -2.78 -3.18
C GLY A 167 18.24 -2.92 -3.22
N ALA A 168 18.82 -3.89 -2.48
CA ALA A 168 20.25 -4.18 -2.56
C ALA A 168 20.68 -4.79 -3.90
N LEU A 169 19.81 -5.55 -4.54
CA LEU A 169 20.04 -6.08 -5.89
C LEU A 169 19.90 -4.99 -6.94
N LEU A 170 18.84 -4.19 -6.88
CA LEU A 170 18.57 -3.12 -7.85
C LEU A 170 19.72 -2.11 -7.93
N ARG A 171 20.34 -1.77 -6.80
CA ARG A 171 21.52 -0.89 -6.77
C ARG A 171 22.76 -1.43 -7.51
N LYS A 172 22.76 -2.71 -7.89
CA LYS A 172 23.83 -3.35 -8.64
C LYS A 172 23.52 -3.51 -10.12
N ILE A 173 22.30 -3.18 -10.55
CA ILE A 173 21.88 -3.33 -11.94
C ILE A 173 22.60 -2.29 -12.81
N PRO A 174 23.32 -2.71 -13.87
CA PRO A 174 23.90 -1.80 -14.84
C PRO A 174 22.83 -0.95 -15.54
N GLU A 175 23.19 0.26 -15.96
CA GLU A 175 22.26 1.22 -16.56
C GLU A 175 21.48 0.62 -17.75
N ASP A 176 22.16 -0.13 -18.62
CA ASP A 176 21.56 -0.80 -19.78
C ASP A 176 20.48 -1.82 -19.42
N ASN A 177 20.50 -2.36 -18.19
CA ASN A 177 19.57 -3.36 -17.70
C ASN A 177 18.46 -2.77 -16.80
N GLN A 178 18.52 -1.48 -16.47
CA GLN A 178 17.61 -0.86 -15.49
C GLN A 178 16.15 -0.91 -15.93
N PHE A 179 15.87 -0.61 -17.20
CA PHE A 179 14.52 -0.69 -17.74
C PHE A 179 13.95 -2.11 -17.67
N GLN A 180 14.77 -3.12 -18.04
CA GLN A 180 14.36 -4.52 -17.95
C GLN A 180 14.10 -4.94 -16.50
N ALA A 181 14.91 -4.49 -15.56
CA ALA A 181 14.74 -4.77 -14.13
C ALA A 181 13.43 -4.15 -13.58
N ASP A 182 13.11 -2.91 -13.95
CA ASP A 182 11.88 -2.25 -13.53
C ASP A 182 10.63 -2.97 -14.05
N ILE A 183 10.63 -3.40 -15.33
CA ILE A 183 9.55 -4.25 -15.88
C ILE A 183 9.36 -5.51 -15.03
N GLN A 184 10.43 -6.19 -14.63
CA GLN A 184 10.32 -7.40 -13.82
C GLN A 184 9.79 -7.08 -12.41
N VAL A 185 10.23 -5.98 -11.80
CA VAL A 185 9.73 -5.51 -10.50
C VAL A 185 8.23 -5.27 -10.59
N VAL A 186 7.76 -4.51 -11.57
CA VAL A 186 6.34 -4.22 -11.75
C VAL A 186 5.54 -5.50 -12.01
N ALA A 187 6.00 -6.36 -12.92
CA ALA A 187 5.30 -7.59 -13.28
C ALA A 187 5.11 -8.53 -12.08
N TYR A 188 6.18 -8.83 -11.34
CA TYR A 188 6.11 -9.80 -10.23
C TYR A 188 5.52 -9.20 -8.94
N ARG A 189 5.52 -7.91 -8.78
CA ARG A 189 4.87 -7.28 -7.62
C ARG A 189 3.38 -7.07 -7.83
N TYR A 190 2.91 -6.81 -9.07
CA TYR A 190 1.54 -6.35 -9.29
C TYR A 190 0.68 -7.25 -10.18
N PHE A 191 1.26 -8.04 -11.09
CA PHE A 191 0.48 -8.71 -12.14
C PHE A 191 0.64 -10.23 -12.22
N ALA A 192 1.75 -10.81 -11.76
CA ALA A 192 2.03 -12.24 -11.87
C ALA A 192 1.22 -13.07 -10.85
N TYR A 193 -0.12 -12.93 -10.85
CA TYR A 193 -1.02 -13.59 -9.91
C TYR A 193 -2.20 -14.29 -10.60
N ASP A 194 -2.62 -15.39 -10.01
CA ASP A 194 -3.93 -15.99 -10.23
C ASP A 194 -4.91 -15.41 -9.18
N TYR A 195 -5.78 -14.53 -9.62
CA TYR A 195 -6.70 -13.79 -8.74
C TYR A 195 -7.81 -14.66 -8.14
N THR A 196 -7.88 -15.94 -8.49
CA THR A 196 -8.80 -16.93 -7.90
C THR A 196 -8.16 -17.67 -6.70
N LYS A 197 -6.87 -17.48 -6.47
CA LYS A 197 -6.09 -18.14 -5.41
C LYS A 197 -5.64 -17.16 -4.32
N PRO A 198 -5.27 -17.66 -3.12
CA PRO A 198 -4.72 -16.82 -2.05
C PRO A 198 -3.49 -16.03 -2.52
N PHE A 199 -3.39 -14.77 -2.11
CA PHE A 199 -2.31 -13.87 -2.51
C PHE A 199 -0.94 -14.26 -1.94
N LEU A 200 -0.85 -14.47 -0.61
CA LEU A 200 0.43 -14.59 0.09
C LEU A 200 1.36 -15.70 -0.41
N PRO A 201 0.87 -16.93 -0.68
CA PRO A 201 1.72 -17.98 -1.25
C PRO A 201 2.34 -17.56 -2.58
N GLN A 202 1.53 -16.97 -3.48
CA GLN A 202 1.97 -16.49 -4.78
C GLN A 202 2.95 -15.32 -4.65
N TYR A 203 2.69 -14.38 -3.75
CA TYR A 203 3.59 -13.25 -3.49
C TYR A 203 4.98 -13.74 -3.05
N LYS A 204 5.04 -14.69 -2.11
CA LYS A 204 6.32 -15.27 -1.66
C LYS A 204 7.09 -15.95 -2.79
N GLU A 205 6.40 -16.71 -3.63
CA GLU A 205 6.99 -17.35 -4.82
C GLU A 205 7.48 -16.32 -5.83
N ASN A 206 6.66 -15.32 -6.15
CA ASN A 206 7.02 -14.22 -7.04
C ASN A 206 8.26 -13.47 -6.57
N MET A 207 8.38 -13.21 -5.27
CA MET A 207 9.54 -12.51 -4.70
C MET A 207 10.82 -13.38 -4.74
N LEU A 208 10.71 -14.68 -4.60
CA LEU A 208 11.83 -15.61 -4.79
C LEU A 208 12.30 -15.58 -6.25
N PHE A 209 11.35 -15.65 -7.19
CA PHE A 209 11.64 -15.63 -8.61
C PHE A 209 12.25 -14.31 -9.06
N LEU A 210 11.64 -13.18 -8.65
CA LEU A 210 12.16 -11.83 -8.92
C LEU A 210 13.61 -11.67 -8.45
N ARG A 211 13.93 -12.09 -7.22
CA ARG A 211 15.31 -12.04 -6.71
C ARG A 211 16.29 -12.84 -7.58
N SER A 212 15.85 -13.99 -8.09
CA SER A 212 16.68 -14.81 -9.00
C SER A 212 16.94 -14.10 -10.33
N LEU A 213 15.93 -13.45 -10.89
CA LEU A 213 16.05 -12.66 -12.12
C LEU A 213 16.97 -11.45 -11.92
N LEU A 214 16.76 -10.67 -10.86
CA LEU A 214 17.57 -9.49 -10.57
C LEU A 214 19.06 -9.84 -10.35
N LYS A 215 19.36 -10.99 -9.73
CA LYS A 215 20.74 -11.46 -9.61
C LYS A 215 21.40 -11.70 -10.98
N LYS A 216 20.64 -12.23 -11.97
CA LYS A 216 21.15 -12.44 -13.33
C LYS A 216 21.37 -11.12 -14.07
N LEU A 217 20.49 -10.14 -13.86
CA LEU A 217 20.61 -8.81 -14.49
C LEU A 217 21.73 -7.96 -13.88
N ALA A 218 22.16 -8.27 -12.67
CA ALA A 218 23.23 -7.57 -11.95
C ALA A 218 24.64 -8.15 -12.27
N MET A 219 24.72 -9.19 -13.07
CA MET A 219 26.00 -9.82 -13.53
C MET A 219 26.47 -9.23 -14.85
#